data_cfdd4b2d9614b0de68c4d536f9c1d0af
#
_entry.id   cfdd4b2d9614b0de68c4d536f9c1d0af
#
_cell.length_a   1.000
_cell.length_b   1.000
_cell.length_c   1.000
_cell.angle_alpha   90.00
_cell.angle_beta   90.00
_cell.angle_gamma   90.00
#
_symmetry.space_group_name_H-M   'P 1'
#
loop_
_entity.id
_entity.type
_entity.pdbx_description
1 polymer ?
#
loop_
_entity_poly.entity_id
_entity_poly.type
_entity_poly.pdbx_seq_one_letter_code
_entity_poly.pdbx_strand_id
1 'polypeptide(L)'
;TILVSIMYVNNEVGAVMPVKDIADMVHDICPKAVFHVDAIQAFGKFHLYPKRMGIDLMSVSGHKIHGPKGSGALFVKRGTRIVPITLGGGQQQGYRSGTENVPAIAGMCLAAEIADKEMDERCAHMKALKDRLISGLTELEGVYSNSGEACHIASISFTGVRSEIMLHTLEN
;
A
#
# COMPACT_ATOMS: atom_id res chain seq x y z
N THR A 1 1.71 24.37 5.00
CA THR A 1 1.93 22.91 4.74
C THR A 1 2.71 22.76 3.44
N ILE A 2 3.80 22.00 3.46
CA ILE A 2 4.66 21.75 2.28
C ILE A 2 4.50 20.32 1.73
N LEU A 3 4.03 19.39 2.56
CA LEU A 3 3.81 18.00 2.24
C LEU A 3 2.57 17.49 2.96
N VAL A 4 1.70 16.80 2.20
CA VAL A 4 0.63 15.96 2.74
C VAL A 4 0.93 14.52 2.35
N SER A 5 1.00 13.63 3.31
CA SER A 5 1.31 12.21 3.08
C SER A 5 0.23 11.34 3.72
N ILE A 6 -0.35 10.46 2.93
CA ILE A 6 -1.39 9.52 3.39
C ILE A 6 -1.11 8.11 2.88
N MET A 7 -1.64 7.10 3.55
CA MET A 7 -1.72 5.75 3.00
C MET A 7 -2.92 5.65 2.04
N TYR A 8 -2.78 4.92 0.95
CA TYR A 8 -3.93 4.57 0.09
C TYR A 8 -4.83 3.55 0.79
N VAL A 9 -4.22 2.52 1.36
CA VAL A 9 -4.89 1.47 2.15
C VAL A 9 -4.20 1.37 3.49
N ASN A 10 -4.97 1.43 4.56
CA ASN A 10 -4.44 1.22 5.91
C ASN A 10 -4.02 -0.25 6.09
N ASN A 11 -2.82 -0.49 6.57
CA ASN A 11 -2.23 -1.83 6.68
C ASN A 11 -2.80 -2.68 7.83
N GLU A 12 -3.54 -2.09 8.76
CA GLU A 12 -4.09 -2.79 9.94
C GLU A 12 -5.56 -3.14 9.77
N VAL A 13 -6.36 -2.16 9.38
CA VAL A 13 -7.81 -2.34 9.25
C VAL A 13 -8.29 -2.47 7.80
N GLY A 14 -7.44 -2.15 6.82
CA GLY A 14 -7.79 -2.25 5.41
C GLY A 14 -8.75 -1.16 4.91
N ALA A 15 -8.85 -0.04 5.64
CA ALA A 15 -9.61 1.12 5.16
C ALA A 15 -8.96 1.71 3.91
N VAL A 16 -9.76 2.01 2.90
CA VAL A 16 -9.31 2.59 1.62
C VAL A 16 -9.62 4.08 1.62
N MET A 17 -8.60 4.91 1.37
CA MET A 17 -8.76 6.36 1.36
C MET A 17 -9.24 6.86 -0.01
N PRO A 18 -10.12 7.86 -0.07
CA PRO A 18 -10.58 8.50 -1.31
C PRO A 18 -9.47 9.43 -1.85
N VAL A 19 -8.38 8.83 -2.33
CA VAL A 19 -7.12 9.52 -2.68
C VAL A 19 -7.33 10.64 -3.70
N LYS A 20 -8.21 10.43 -4.69
CA LYS A 20 -8.48 11.45 -5.70
C LYS A 20 -9.12 12.71 -5.10
N ASP A 21 -10.13 12.53 -4.26
CA ASP A 21 -10.85 13.64 -3.63
C ASP A 21 -9.93 14.40 -2.67
N ILE A 22 -9.09 13.66 -1.91
CA ILE A 22 -8.09 14.25 -1.02
C ILE A 22 -7.05 15.02 -1.83
N ALA A 23 -6.59 14.50 -2.98
CA ALA A 23 -5.65 15.21 -3.85
C ALA A 23 -6.23 16.54 -4.34
N ASP A 24 -7.48 16.54 -4.79
CA ASP A 24 -8.18 17.75 -5.24
C ASP A 24 -8.26 18.77 -4.10
N MET A 25 -8.70 18.36 -2.91
CA MET A 25 -8.76 19.23 -1.74
C MET A 25 -7.38 19.80 -1.35
N VAL A 26 -6.32 18.98 -1.40
CA VAL A 26 -4.96 19.41 -1.10
C VAL A 26 -4.49 20.48 -2.07
N HIS A 27 -4.70 20.25 -3.38
CA HIS A 27 -4.27 21.19 -4.41
C HIS A 27 -5.11 22.50 -4.42
N ASP A 28 -6.38 22.40 -4.06
CA ASP A 28 -7.25 23.60 -3.93
C ASP A 28 -6.86 24.46 -2.72
N ILE A 29 -6.64 23.84 -1.56
CA ILE A 29 -6.36 24.56 -0.31
C ILE A 29 -4.88 24.99 -0.22
N CYS A 30 -3.97 24.10 -0.67
CA CYS A 30 -2.53 24.29 -0.58
C CYS A 30 -1.83 23.98 -1.93
N PRO A 31 -1.98 24.83 -2.97
CA PRO A 31 -1.48 24.53 -4.33
C PRO A 31 0.02 24.27 -4.44
N LYS A 32 0.78 24.64 -3.43
CA LYS A 32 2.25 24.43 -3.36
C LYS A 32 2.64 23.18 -2.56
N ALA A 33 1.70 22.55 -1.87
CA ALA A 33 1.97 21.34 -1.11
C ALA A 33 2.18 20.16 -2.07
N VAL A 34 3.16 19.33 -1.78
CA VAL A 34 3.37 18.05 -2.46
C VAL A 34 2.44 17.01 -1.86
N PHE A 35 1.70 16.31 -2.69
CA PHE A 35 0.83 15.22 -2.23
C PHE A 35 1.50 13.86 -2.46
N HIS A 36 1.84 13.19 -1.36
CA HIS A 36 2.44 11.86 -1.34
C HIS A 36 1.42 10.80 -0.91
N VAL A 37 1.44 9.68 -1.60
CA VAL A 37 0.63 8.51 -1.28
C VAL A 37 1.53 7.30 -1.03
N ASP A 38 1.42 6.70 0.15
CA ASP A 38 1.93 5.37 0.41
C ASP A 38 0.95 4.36 -0.17
N ALA A 39 1.31 3.77 -1.31
CA ALA A 39 0.51 2.78 -2.01
C ALA A 39 1.01 1.34 -1.80
N ILE A 40 1.83 1.10 -0.76
CA ILE A 40 2.44 -0.21 -0.50
C ILE A 40 1.38 -1.31 -0.37
N GLN A 41 0.27 -1.04 0.31
CA GLN A 41 -0.83 -2.00 0.44
C GLN A 41 -1.79 -2.02 -0.77
N ALA A 42 -1.77 -0.98 -1.60
CA ALA A 42 -2.65 -0.87 -2.77
C ALA A 42 -2.03 -1.45 -4.04
N PHE A 43 -0.70 -1.41 -4.18
CA PHE A 43 0.01 -1.86 -5.37
C PHE A 43 -0.25 -3.35 -5.65
N GLY A 44 -0.66 -3.68 -6.88
CA GLY A 44 -1.07 -5.02 -7.28
C GLY A 44 -2.42 -5.51 -6.73
N LYS A 45 -3.23 -4.59 -6.16
CA LYS A 45 -4.58 -4.88 -5.63
C LYS A 45 -5.61 -3.83 -6.03
N PHE A 46 -5.15 -2.66 -6.46
CA PHE A 46 -5.96 -1.57 -6.98
C PHE A 46 -5.34 -1.01 -8.26
N HIS A 47 -6.17 -0.58 -9.19
CA HIS A 47 -5.72 0.13 -10.38
C HIS A 47 -5.22 1.53 -10.01
N LEU A 48 -3.92 1.72 -10.04
CA LEU A 48 -3.27 2.97 -9.64
C LEU A 48 -2.91 3.80 -10.87
N TYR A 49 -3.50 4.98 -10.97
CA TYR A 49 -3.24 5.96 -12.02
C TYR A 49 -2.74 7.28 -11.42
N PRO A 50 -1.49 7.38 -10.93
CA PRO A 50 -1.02 8.50 -10.13
C PRO A 50 -1.30 9.87 -10.75
N LYS A 51 -1.09 10.01 -12.06
CA LYS A 51 -1.36 11.26 -12.77
C LYS A 51 -2.84 11.65 -12.78
N ARG A 52 -3.74 10.67 -12.98
CA ARG A 52 -5.19 10.91 -12.98
C ARG A 52 -5.74 11.15 -11.59
N MET A 53 -5.06 10.61 -10.58
CA MET A 53 -5.41 10.74 -9.17
C MET A 53 -4.84 12.01 -8.52
N GLY A 54 -4.09 12.84 -9.27
CA GLY A 54 -3.50 14.05 -8.72
C GLY A 54 -2.33 13.83 -7.77
N ILE A 55 -1.70 12.64 -7.81
CA ILE A 55 -0.60 12.28 -6.91
C ILE A 55 0.72 12.85 -7.44
N ASP A 56 1.50 13.51 -6.57
CA ASP A 56 2.82 14.04 -6.90
C ASP A 56 3.96 13.05 -6.61
N LEU A 57 3.82 12.29 -5.51
CA LEU A 57 4.75 11.23 -5.11
C LEU A 57 3.96 9.98 -4.72
N MET A 58 4.41 8.80 -5.14
CA MET A 58 3.80 7.54 -4.71
C MET A 58 4.86 6.49 -4.44
N SER A 59 4.84 5.91 -3.24
CA SER A 59 5.74 4.84 -2.85
C SER A 59 5.09 3.46 -2.95
N VAL A 60 5.86 2.47 -3.45
CA VAL A 60 5.48 1.07 -3.54
C VAL A 60 6.62 0.16 -3.10
N SER A 61 6.32 -1.07 -2.69
CA SER A 61 7.31 -2.04 -2.22
C SER A 61 7.11 -3.41 -2.84
N GLY A 62 8.20 -4.03 -3.28
CA GLY A 62 8.17 -5.32 -3.98
C GLY A 62 7.68 -6.48 -3.12
N HIS A 63 8.03 -6.51 -1.82
CA HIS A 63 7.67 -7.62 -0.94
C HIS A 63 6.15 -7.75 -0.67
N LYS A 64 5.35 -6.74 -0.97
CA LYS A 64 3.88 -6.78 -0.83
C LYS A 64 3.16 -7.35 -2.05
N ILE A 65 3.91 -7.60 -3.13
CA ILE A 65 3.44 -8.23 -4.37
C ILE A 65 4.23 -9.50 -4.70
N HIS A 66 4.81 -10.15 -3.69
CA HIS A 66 5.63 -11.37 -3.80
C HIS A 66 6.98 -11.18 -4.52
N GLY A 67 7.43 -9.94 -4.67
CA GLY A 67 8.76 -9.60 -5.15
C GLY A 67 9.83 -9.67 -4.03
N PRO A 68 11.11 -9.49 -4.37
CA PRO A 68 12.21 -9.53 -3.41
C PRO A 68 12.09 -8.46 -2.32
N LYS A 69 12.43 -8.82 -1.08
CA LYS A 69 12.57 -7.86 0.02
C LYS A 69 13.70 -6.87 -0.28
N GLY A 70 13.56 -5.64 0.20
CA GLY A 70 14.52 -4.58 -0.02
C GLY A 70 14.42 -3.89 -1.40
N SER A 71 13.44 -4.30 -2.24
CA SER A 71 13.10 -3.60 -3.49
C SER A 71 11.85 -2.75 -3.33
N GLY A 72 11.82 -1.61 -3.99
CA GLY A 72 10.69 -0.68 -4.00
C GLY A 72 10.89 0.39 -5.08
N ALA A 73 9.86 1.17 -5.32
CA ALA A 73 9.91 2.28 -6.27
C ALA A 73 9.19 3.52 -5.72
N LEU A 74 9.65 4.68 -6.15
CA LEU A 74 9.00 5.95 -5.91
C LEU A 74 8.60 6.54 -7.27
N PHE A 75 7.30 6.71 -7.49
CA PHE A 75 6.82 7.56 -8.56
C PHE A 75 7.02 9.02 -8.19
N VAL A 76 7.62 9.79 -9.08
CA VAL A 76 7.81 11.24 -8.94
C VAL A 76 7.17 11.91 -10.14
N LYS A 77 6.15 12.71 -9.91
CA LYS A 77 5.50 13.51 -10.95
C LYS A 77 6.50 14.53 -11.51
N ARG A 78 6.54 14.66 -12.84
CA ARG A 78 7.44 15.60 -13.49
C ARG A 78 7.25 17.02 -12.96
N GLY A 79 8.34 17.66 -12.54
CA GLY A 79 8.35 18.99 -11.94
C GLY A 79 8.28 19.01 -10.41
N THR A 80 7.99 17.88 -9.75
CA THR A 80 8.08 17.77 -8.29
C THR A 80 9.57 17.80 -7.88
N ARG A 81 9.92 18.71 -6.98
CA ARG A 81 11.29 18.85 -6.47
C ARG A 81 11.45 18.05 -5.19
N ILE A 82 12.38 17.10 -5.21
CA ILE A 82 12.83 16.36 -4.02
C ILE A 82 14.35 16.48 -3.93
N VAL A 83 14.85 16.52 -2.70
CA VAL A 83 16.29 16.59 -2.43
C VAL A 83 16.78 15.19 -2.11
N PRO A 84 17.79 14.67 -2.84
CA PRO A 84 18.38 13.37 -2.52
C PRO A 84 19.03 13.39 -1.14
N ILE A 85 18.78 12.35 -0.34
CA ILE A 85 19.44 12.17 0.97
C ILE A 85 20.62 11.22 0.90
N THR A 86 20.69 10.37 -0.14
CA THR A 86 21.83 9.49 -0.40
C THR A 86 22.64 10.09 -1.54
N LEU A 87 23.74 10.74 -1.19
CA LEU A 87 24.62 11.43 -2.13
C LEU A 87 25.71 10.50 -2.69
N GLY A 88 26.26 10.82 -3.87
CA GLY A 88 27.35 10.07 -4.51
C GLY A 88 27.27 10.14 -6.03
N GLY A 89 27.16 9.01 -6.70
CA GLY A 89 27.03 8.92 -8.16
C GLY A 89 25.67 9.38 -8.69
N GLY A 90 25.49 9.34 -10.00
CA GLY A 90 24.26 9.79 -10.67
C GLY A 90 23.18 8.75 -10.84
N GLN A 91 23.21 7.63 -10.09
CA GLN A 91 22.23 6.56 -10.20
C GLN A 91 20.82 7.07 -9.90
N GLN A 92 19.82 6.42 -10.49
CA GLN A 92 18.42 6.82 -10.38
C GLN A 92 18.20 8.31 -10.71
N GLN A 93 18.86 8.79 -11.77
CA GLN A 93 18.80 10.21 -12.20
C GLN A 93 19.21 11.20 -11.10
N GLY A 94 20.09 10.80 -10.21
CA GLY A 94 20.57 11.60 -9.09
C GLY A 94 19.66 11.60 -7.85
N TYR A 95 18.51 10.96 -7.89
CA TYR A 95 17.60 10.90 -6.74
C TYR A 95 18.09 9.97 -5.62
N ARG A 96 18.79 8.90 -5.98
CA ARG A 96 19.30 7.93 -5.01
C ARG A 96 20.59 7.30 -5.55
N SER A 97 21.71 7.69 -4.99
CA SER A 97 23.03 7.17 -5.36
C SER A 97 23.27 5.76 -4.83
N GLY A 98 24.13 5.03 -5.53
CA GLY A 98 24.52 3.65 -5.24
C GLY A 98 24.14 2.72 -6.39
N THR A 99 24.99 1.71 -6.62
CA THR A 99 24.78 0.72 -7.70
C THR A 99 23.41 0.06 -7.55
N GLU A 100 22.68 -0.03 -8.64
CA GLU A 100 21.36 -0.62 -8.68
C GLU A 100 21.42 -2.13 -8.38
N ASN A 101 20.54 -2.60 -7.52
CA ASN A 101 20.34 -4.01 -7.28
C ASN A 101 19.49 -4.63 -8.42
N VAL A 102 20.14 -4.84 -9.58
CA VAL A 102 19.47 -5.34 -10.79
C VAL A 102 18.68 -6.62 -10.56
N PRO A 103 19.19 -7.64 -9.84
CA PRO A 103 18.41 -8.85 -9.58
C PRO A 103 17.10 -8.56 -8.81
N ALA A 104 17.14 -7.73 -7.78
CA ALA A 104 15.94 -7.38 -7.01
C ALA A 104 14.96 -6.51 -7.82
N ILE A 105 15.47 -5.60 -8.64
CA ILE A 105 14.65 -4.79 -9.54
C ILE A 105 13.95 -5.68 -10.58
N ALA A 106 14.68 -6.58 -11.23
CA ALA A 106 14.10 -7.51 -12.20
C ALA A 106 13.02 -8.40 -11.56
N GLY A 107 13.30 -8.95 -10.37
CA GLY A 107 12.31 -9.72 -9.61
C GLY A 107 11.07 -8.92 -9.22
N MET A 108 11.23 -7.64 -8.83
CA MET A 108 10.10 -6.76 -8.55
C MET A 108 9.28 -6.45 -9.81
N CYS A 109 9.95 -6.21 -10.95
CA CYS A 109 9.25 -5.97 -12.22
C CYS A 109 8.41 -7.18 -12.63
N LEU A 110 8.97 -8.39 -12.59
CA LEU A 110 8.22 -9.62 -12.88
C LEU A 110 7.03 -9.81 -11.91
N ALA A 111 7.25 -9.57 -10.62
CA ALA A 111 6.17 -9.65 -9.63
C ALA A 111 5.06 -8.62 -9.91
N ALA A 112 5.41 -7.41 -10.38
CA ALA A 112 4.44 -6.38 -10.75
C ALA A 112 3.64 -6.78 -12.00
N GLU A 113 4.30 -7.33 -13.03
CA GLU A 113 3.62 -7.83 -14.24
C GLU A 113 2.62 -8.95 -13.92
N ILE A 114 3.00 -9.91 -13.08
CA ILE A 114 2.12 -11.00 -12.64
C ILE A 114 0.97 -10.44 -11.82
N ALA A 115 1.26 -9.52 -10.87
CA ALA A 115 0.24 -8.92 -10.03
C ALA A 115 -0.78 -8.11 -10.83
N ASP A 116 -0.34 -7.36 -11.86
CA ASP A 116 -1.23 -6.60 -12.74
C ASP A 116 -2.13 -7.53 -13.57
N LYS A 117 -1.55 -8.57 -14.16
CA LYS A 117 -2.26 -9.55 -15.00
C LYS A 117 -3.34 -10.33 -14.24
N GLU A 118 -3.07 -10.68 -12.99
CA GLU A 118 -3.92 -11.56 -12.19
C GLU A 118 -4.70 -10.79 -11.11
N MET A 119 -4.65 -9.46 -11.12
CA MET A 119 -5.16 -8.61 -10.03
C MET A 119 -6.62 -8.86 -9.72
N ASP A 120 -7.50 -8.83 -10.72
CA ASP A 120 -8.95 -8.94 -10.52
C ASP A 120 -9.33 -10.31 -9.97
N GLU A 121 -8.75 -11.40 -10.52
CA GLU A 121 -9.00 -12.78 -10.05
C GLU A 121 -8.50 -12.96 -8.61
N ARG A 122 -7.28 -12.53 -8.33
CA ARG A 122 -6.69 -12.63 -6.98
C ARG A 122 -7.47 -11.81 -5.95
N CYS A 123 -7.87 -10.59 -6.31
CA CYS A 123 -8.66 -9.74 -5.42
C CYS A 123 -10.04 -10.32 -5.15
N ALA A 124 -10.71 -10.89 -6.16
CA ALA A 124 -11.99 -11.56 -5.98
C ALA A 124 -11.85 -12.78 -5.06
N HIS A 125 -10.80 -13.59 -5.24
CA HIS A 125 -10.51 -14.73 -4.39
C HIS A 125 -10.24 -14.33 -2.94
N MET A 126 -9.34 -13.34 -2.71
CA MET A 126 -9.04 -12.83 -1.37
C MET A 126 -10.28 -12.26 -0.70
N LYS A 127 -11.12 -11.54 -1.46
CA LYS A 127 -12.37 -10.99 -0.93
C LYS A 127 -13.33 -12.09 -0.48
N ALA A 128 -13.50 -13.14 -1.27
CA ALA A 128 -14.36 -14.27 -0.90
C ALA A 128 -13.88 -14.97 0.37
N LEU A 129 -12.55 -15.14 0.53
CA LEU A 129 -11.98 -15.71 1.75
C LEU A 129 -12.16 -14.79 2.96
N LYS A 130 -11.94 -13.48 2.79
CA LYS A 130 -12.16 -12.46 3.81
C LYS A 130 -13.62 -12.44 4.26
N ASP A 131 -14.55 -12.40 3.32
CA ASP A 131 -15.99 -12.35 3.62
C ASP A 131 -16.42 -13.61 4.38
N ARG A 132 -15.93 -14.79 3.98
CA ARG A 132 -16.18 -16.06 4.69
C ARG A 132 -15.60 -16.04 6.11
N LEU A 133 -14.39 -15.55 6.29
CA LEU A 133 -13.74 -15.43 7.60
C LEU A 133 -14.54 -14.50 8.52
N ILE A 134 -14.90 -13.31 8.04
CA ILE A 134 -15.65 -12.33 8.81
C ILE A 134 -17.02 -12.88 9.18
N SER A 135 -17.76 -13.44 8.21
CA SER A 135 -19.11 -14.01 8.48
C SER A 135 -19.05 -15.08 9.57
N GLY A 136 -18.11 -16.03 9.46
CA GLY A 136 -18.03 -17.12 10.45
C GLY A 136 -17.59 -16.65 11.82
N LEU A 137 -16.68 -15.68 11.91
CA LEU A 137 -16.20 -15.21 13.21
C LEU A 137 -17.19 -14.29 13.92
N THR A 138 -17.95 -13.47 13.16
CA THR A 138 -18.92 -12.54 13.76
C THR A 138 -20.21 -13.22 14.24
N GLU A 139 -20.40 -14.53 13.99
CA GLU A 139 -21.42 -15.34 14.64
C GLU A 139 -21.11 -15.61 16.13
N LEU A 140 -19.85 -15.45 16.54
CA LEU A 140 -19.43 -15.65 17.92
C LEU A 140 -19.75 -14.40 18.76
N GLU A 141 -20.25 -14.61 19.97
CA GLU A 141 -20.53 -13.51 20.92
C GLU A 141 -19.22 -12.76 21.25
N GLY A 142 -19.27 -11.44 21.25
CA GLY A 142 -18.14 -10.59 21.57
C GLY A 142 -17.11 -10.45 20.45
N VAL A 143 -17.40 -10.89 19.22
CA VAL A 143 -16.53 -10.75 18.06
C VAL A 143 -17.06 -9.69 17.10
N TYR A 144 -16.20 -8.75 16.70
CA TYR A 144 -16.55 -7.62 15.84
C TYR A 144 -15.52 -7.44 14.72
N SER A 145 -15.99 -7.13 13.52
CA SER A 145 -15.12 -6.76 12.41
C SER A 145 -14.87 -5.26 12.42
N ASN A 146 -13.57 -4.87 12.34
CA ASN A 146 -13.11 -3.50 12.07
C ASN A 146 -12.58 -3.37 10.64
N SER A 147 -12.81 -4.37 9.81
CA SER A 147 -12.23 -4.46 8.47
C SER A 147 -12.80 -3.40 7.55
N GLY A 148 -11.93 -2.66 6.87
CA GLY A 148 -12.28 -1.81 5.74
C GLY A 148 -12.46 -2.58 4.43
N GLU A 149 -12.41 -1.86 3.30
CA GLU A 149 -12.78 -2.36 1.97
C GLU A 149 -11.69 -3.20 1.29
N ALA A 150 -10.43 -3.11 1.73
CA ALA A 150 -9.32 -3.83 1.12
C ALA A 150 -9.54 -5.35 1.18
N CYS A 151 -9.43 -6.02 0.04
CA CYS A 151 -9.76 -7.43 -0.12
C CYS A 151 -8.84 -8.38 0.69
N HIS A 152 -7.61 -7.96 0.98
CA HIS A 152 -6.55 -8.77 1.58
C HIS A 152 -6.31 -8.50 3.07
N ILE A 153 -7.11 -7.65 3.71
CA ILE A 153 -6.95 -7.30 5.13
C ILE A 153 -8.25 -7.56 5.87
N ALA A 154 -8.19 -8.41 6.88
CA ALA A 154 -9.26 -8.62 7.85
C ALA A 154 -8.77 -8.21 9.24
N SER A 155 -9.50 -7.34 9.90
CA SER A 155 -9.22 -6.88 11.26
C SER A 155 -10.41 -7.23 12.15
N ILE A 156 -10.18 -8.10 13.12
CA ILE A 156 -11.23 -8.66 13.98
C ILE A 156 -10.89 -8.38 15.44
N SER A 157 -11.87 -7.87 16.18
CA SER A 157 -11.77 -7.70 17.64
C SER A 157 -12.50 -8.82 18.35
N PHE A 158 -11.84 -9.39 19.35
CA PHE A 158 -12.40 -10.38 20.26
C PHE A 158 -12.46 -9.78 21.67
N THR A 159 -13.65 -9.46 22.16
CA THR A 159 -13.81 -8.89 23.51
C THR A 159 -13.66 -9.97 24.57
N GLY A 160 -13.06 -9.59 25.69
CA GLY A 160 -12.84 -10.52 26.82
C GLY A 160 -11.63 -11.47 26.67
N VAL A 161 -10.93 -11.43 25.53
CA VAL A 161 -9.72 -12.21 25.30
C VAL A 161 -8.53 -11.27 25.07
N ARG A 162 -7.41 -11.54 25.77
CA ARG A 162 -6.18 -10.80 25.53
C ARG A 162 -5.59 -11.22 24.18
N SER A 163 -5.25 -10.25 23.33
CA SER A 163 -4.70 -10.47 21.97
C SER A 163 -3.43 -11.33 21.97
N GLU A 164 -2.56 -11.14 22.96
CA GLU A 164 -1.33 -11.91 23.14
C GLU A 164 -1.62 -13.41 23.38
N ILE A 165 -2.62 -13.72 24.23
CA ILE A 165 -3.03 -15.11 24.51
C ILE A 165 -3.61 -15.74 23.23
N MET A 166 -4.46 -15.00 22.50
CA MET A 166 -5.02 -15.48 21.24
C MET A 166 -3.93 -15.76 20.21
N LEU A 167 -2.98 -14.84 20.04
CA LEU A 167 -1.87 -15.00 19.12
C LEU A 167 -1.13 -16.31 19.40
N HIS A 168 -0.69 -16.53 20.63
CA HIS A 168 0.03 -17.76 21.00
C HIS A 168 -0.83 -19.03 20.88
N THR A 169 -2.15 -18.92 21.03
CA THR A 169 -3.04 -20.07 20.83
C THR A 169 -3.16 -20.44 19.36
N LEU A 170 -3.12 -19.45 18.46
CA LEU A 170 -3.21 -19.67 17.00
C LEU A 170 -1.87 -20.08 16.38
N GLU A 171 -0.74 -19.87 17.05
CA GLU A 171 0.59 -20.28 16.60
C GLU A 171 0.87 -21.78 16.82
N ASN A 172 0.09 -22.47 17.67
CA ASN A 172 0.21 -23.90 17.98
C ASN A 172 -0.76 -24.73 17.13
#